data_668286770d1866e6670a2bba42370e9a
#
_entry.id   668286770d1866e6670a2bba42370e9a
#
_cell.length_a   1.000
_cell.length_b   1.000
_cell.length_c   1.000
_cell.angle_alpha   90.00
_cell.angle_beta   90.00
_cell.angle_gamma   90.00
#
_symmetry.space_group_name_H-M   'P 1'
#
loop_
_entity.id
_entity.type
_entity.pdbx_description
1 polymer ?
#
loop_
_entity_poly.entity_id
_entity_poly.type
_entity_poly.pdbx_seq_one_letter_code
_entity_poly.pdbx_strand_id
1 'polypeptide(L)'
;MSDMKLSDLPNIGKTAVERLSKVGINNVEALLQAGSKEAWLRLLAEEHDTCLNTLYALEGAIQGIRWHDLADEKKQELKQFFNAMKKG
;
A
#
# COMPACT_ATOMS: atom_id res chain seq x y z
N MET A 1 3.79 -22.75 1.55
CA MET A 1 3.83 -21.83 0.43
C MET A 1 2.49 -21.20 0.19
N SER A 2 2.44 -19.92 0.09
CA SER A 2 1.18 -19.22 -0.10
C SER A 2 0.88 -19.10 -1.59
N ASP A 3 -0.28 -19.59 -2.03
CA ASP A 3 -0.73 -19.41 -3.39
C ASP A 3 -1.54 -18.12 -3.53
N MET A 4 -1.49 -17.29 -2.52
CA MET A 4 -2.24 -16.06 -2.48
C MET A 4 -1.70 -15.05 -3.47
N LYS A 5 -2.58 -14.46 -4.26
CA LYS A 5 -2.22 -13.41 -5.20
C LYS A 5 -2.46 -12.05 -4.56
N LEU A 6 -1.77 -11.03 -5.07
CA LEU A 6 -2.02 -9.67 -4.58
C LEU A 6 -3.50 -9.30 -4.68
N SER A 7 -4.17 -9.70 -5.74
CA SER A 7 -5.59 -9.40 -5.92
C SER A 7 -6.51 -10.08 -4.91
N ASP A 8 -5.99 -11.07 -4.18
CA ASP A 8 -6.76 -11.73 -3.12
C ASP A 8 -6.75 -10.94 -1.81
N LEU A 9 -5.89 -9.94 -1.71
CA LEU A 9 -5.81 -9.13 -0.50
C LEU A 9 -6.92 -8.08 -0.49
N PRO A 10 -7.44 -7.72 0.70
CA PRO A 10 -8.41 -6.64 0.77
C PRO A 10 -7.82 -5.35 0.19
N ASN A 11 -8.67 -4.52 -0.37
CA ASN A 11 -8.30 -3.20 -0.92
C ASN A 11 -7.41 -3.24 -2.17
N ILE A 12 -7.03 -4.41 -2.64
CA ILE A 12 -6.15 -4.55 -3.80
C ILE A 12 -6.95 -5.08 -4.98
N GLY A 13 -7.23 -4.20 -5.93
CA GLY A 13 -7.91 -4.57 -7.16
C GLY A 13 -6.92 -4.72 -8.30
N LYS A 14 -7.45 -4.94 -9.49
CA LYS A 14 -6.63 -5.15 -10.69
C LYS A 14 -5.70 -3.98 -10.96
N THR A 15 -6.21 -2.76 -10.82
CA THR A 15 -5.40 -1.56 -11.06
C THR A 15 -4.24 -1.46 -10.09
N ALA A 16 -4.50 -1.76 -8.81
CA ALA A 16 -3.45 -1.73 -7.80
C ALA A 16 -2.38 -2.77 -8.09
N VAL A 17 -2.79 -3.97 -8.54
CA VAL A 17 -1.83 -5.01 -8.90
C VAL A 17 -0.92 -4.53 -10.02
N GLU A 18 -1.49 -3.91 -11.05
CA GLU A 18 -0.70 -3.39 -12.17
C GLU A 18 0.28 -2.32 -11.72
N ARG A 19 -0.18 -1.40 -10.86
CA ARG A 19 0.68 -0.33 -10.36
C ARG A 19 1.84 -0.88 -9.53
N LEU A 20 1.55 -1.83 -8.64
CA LEU A 20 2.58 -2.44 -7.80
C LEU A 20 3.59 -3.23 -8.64
N SER A 21 3.11 -3.90 -9.68
CA SER A 21 3.98 -4.64 -10.57
C SER A 21 5.01 -3.74 -11.23
N LYS A 22 4.62 -2.53 -11.59
CA LYS A 22 5.54 -1.57 -12.21
C LYS A 22 6.69 -1.17 -11.31
N VAL A 23 6.52 -1.29 -10.01
CA VAL A 23 7.57 -0.93 -9.05
C VAL A 23 8.20 -2.17 -8.39
N GLY A 24 8.04 -3.31 -9.03
CA GLY A 24 8.72 -4.52 -8.59
C GLY A 24 8.02 -5.31 -7.50
N ILE A 25 6.78 -4.99 -7.19
CA ILE A 25 6.01 -5.70 -6.16
C ILE A 25 4.99 -6.58 -6.89
N ASN A 26 5.36 -7.84 -7.09
CA ASN A 26 4.60 -8.75 -7.94
C ASN A 26 3.84 -9.83 -7.17
N ASN A 27 4.04 -9.92 -5.86
CA ASN A 27 3.37 -10.95 -5.07
C ASN A 27 3.21 -10.46 -3.63
N VAL A 28 2.47 -11.25 -2.84
CA VAL A 28 2.17 -10.90 -1.45
C VAL A 28 3.43 -10.77 -0.62
N GLU A 29 4.37 -11.70 -0.81
CA GLU A 29 5.60 -11.69 -0.03
C GLU A 29 6.40 -10.41 -0.26
N ALA A 30 6.50 -9.97 -1.51
CA ALA A 30 7.20 -8.73 -1.84
C ALA A 30 6.54 -7.53 -1.16
N LEU A 31 5.20 -7.51 -1.14
CA LEU A 31 4.48 -6.42 -0.48
C LEU A 31 4.72 -6.44 1.03
N LEU A 32 4.67 -7.62 1.64
CA LEU A 32 4.91 -7.74 3.08
C LEU A 32 6.33 -7.31 3.46
N GLN A 33 7.31 -7.67 2.63
CA GLN A 33 8.69 -7.29 2.89
C GLN A 33 8.91 -5.79 2.75
N ALA A 34 8.29 -5.17 1.76
CA ALA A 34 8.42 -3.73 1.54
C ALA A 34 7.68 -2.94 2.63
N GLY A 35 6.48 -3.40 2.97
CA GLY A 35 5.62 -2.65 3.88
C GLY A 35 4.85 -1.57 3.14
N SER A 36 3.82 -1.03 3.80
CA SER A 36 2.94 -0.06 3.15
C SER A 36 3.66 1.23 2.78
N LYS A 37 4.51 1.73 3.66
CA LYS A 37 5.21 2.99 3.44
C LYS A 37 6.18 2.90 2.27
N GLU A 38 6.98 1.83 2.23
CA GLU A 38 7.93 1.65 1.13
C GLU A 38 7.21 1.44 -0.19
N ALA A 39 6.18 0.61 -0.19
CA ALA A 39 5.39 0.37 -1.41
C ALA A 39 4.79 1.67 -1.92
N TRP A 40 4.23 2.48 -1.01
CA TRP A 40 3.65 3.77 -1.36
C TRP A 40 4.70 4.73 -1.92
N LEU A 41 5.90 4.75 -1.30
CA LEU A 41 6.99 5.61 -1.78
C LEU A 41 7.42 5.23 -3.21
N ARG A 42 7.46 3.94 -3.50
CA ARG A 42 7.78 3.49 -4.86
C ARG A 42 6.73 3.95 -5.86
N LEU A 43 5.46 3.88 -5.46
CA LEU A 43 4.37 4.36 -6.32
C LEU A 43 4.48 5.86 -6.52
N LEU A 44 4.80 6.60 -5.47
CA LEU A 44 4.96 8.05 -5.56
C LEU A 44 6.09 8.42 -6.51
N ALA A 45 7.21 7.72 -6.43
CA ALA A 45 8.36 7.97 -7.31
C ALA A 45 8.01 7.71 -8.77
N GLU A 46 7.19 6.70 -9.03
CA GLU A 46 6.84 6.32 -10.40
C GLU A 46 5.74 7.19 -10.98
N GLU A 47 4.71 7.48 -10.20
CA GLU A 47 3.50 8.11 -10.72
C GLU A 47 3.31 9.56 -10.28
N HIS A 48 3.98 9.97 -9.21
CA HIS A 48 3.90 11.33 -8.66
C HIS A 48 2.50 11.74 -8.20
N ASP A 49 1.53 10.85 -8.29
CA ASP A 49 0.12 11.19 -8.03
C ASP A 49 -0.56 10.09 -7.23
N THR A 50 0.09 9.64 -6.18
CA THR A 50 -0.54 8.65 -5.30
C THR A 50 -1.11 9.38 -4.07
N CYS A 51 -2.24 8.90 -3.56
CA CYS A 51 -2.99 9.58 -2.52
C CYS A 51 -2.94 8.84 -1.19
N LEU A 52 -3.45 9.51 -0.16
CA LEU A 52 -3.48 8.95 1.19
C LEU A 52 -4.31 7.66 1.24
N ASN A 53 -5.41 7.60 0.49
CA ASN A 53 -6.23 6.39 0.47
C ASN A 53 -5.45 5.19 -0.05
N THR A 54 -4.54 5.39 -0.99
CA THR A 54 -3.69 4.32 -1.49
C THR A 54 -2.79 3.79 -0.38
N LEU A 55 -2.23 4.69 0.43
CA LEU A 55 -1.40 4.29 1.56
C LEU A 55 -2.20 3.48 2.58
N TYR A 56 -3.40 3.94 2.91
CA TYR A 56 -4.30 3.19 3.79
C TYR A 56 -4.64 1.82 3.22
N ALA A 57 -4.92 1.76 1.92
CA ALA A 57 -5.27 0.50 1.26
C ALA A 57 -4.12 -0.50 1.33
N LEU A 58 -2.89 -0.04 1.13
CA LEU A 58 -1.71 -0.91 1.22
C LEU A 58 -1.53 -1.45 2.63
N GLU A 59 -1.68 -0.59 3.63
CA GLU A 59 -1.55 -1.04 5.02
C GLU A 59 -2.65 -2.04 5.38
N GLY A 60 -3.88 -1.75 4.98
CA GLY A 60 -4.99 -2.67 5.22
C GLY A 60 -4.76 -4.02 4.56
N ALA A 61 -4.27 -4.01 3.33
CA ALA A 61 -3.97 -5.24 2.62
C ALA A 61 -2.93 -6.08 3.36
N ILE A 62 -1.88 -5.42 3.86
CA ILE A 62 -0.82 -6.11 4.61
C ILE A 62 -1.37 -6.72 5.89
N GLN A 63 -2.27 -6.02 6.58
CA GLN A 63 -2.88 -6.52 7.80
C GLN A 63 -4.00 -7.52 7.52
N GLY A 64 -4.44 -7.64 6.26
CA GLY A 64 -5.52 -8.54 5.90
C GLY A 64 -6.90 -8.01 6.25
N ILE A 65 -7.07 -6.70 6.32
CA ILE A 65 -8.33 -6.06 6.66
C ILE A 65 -8.65 -4.92 5.69
N ARG A 66 -9.89 -4.47 5.71
CA ARG A 66 -10.26 -3.30 4.93
C ARG A 66 -9.63 -2.07 5.55
N TRP A 67 -9.23 -1.12 4.70
CA TRP A 67 -8.55 0.07 5.20
C TRP A 67 -9.43 0.89 6.16
N HIS A 68 -10.75 0.80 6.02
CA HIS A 68 -11.67 1.48 6.94
C HIS A 68 -11.55 0.95 8.37
N ASP A 69 -11.08 -0.28 8.51
CA ASP A 69 -10.97 -0.93 9.81
C ASP A 69 -9.60 -0.73 10.45
N LEU A 70 -8.71 0.02 9.82
CA LEU A 70 -7.42 0.33 10.42
C LEU A 70 -7.62 1.10 11.73
N ALA A 71 -6.78 0.81 12.72
CA ALA A 71 -6.82 1.54 13.99
C ALA A 71 -6.57 3.03 13.76
N ASP A 72 -7.22 3.87 14.54
CA ASP A 72 -7.07 5.31 14.39
C ASP A 72 -5.62 5.75 14.54
N GLU A 73 -4.89 5.13 15.46
CA GLU A 73 -3.48 5.43 15.66
C GLU A 73 -2.68 5.15 14.38
N LYS A 74 -2.97 4.03 13.73
CA LYS A 74 -2.29 3.68 12.48
C LYS A 74 -2.65 4.67 11.38
N LYS A 75 -3.92 5.03 11.27
CA LYS A 75 -4.33 6.02 10.27
C LYS A 75 -3.63 7.35 10.47
N GLN A 76 -3.48 7.79 11.71
CA GLN A 76 -2.78 9.04 12.00
C GLN A 76 -1.30 8.94 11.66
N GLU A 77 -0.69 7.81 11.98
CA GLU A 77 0.71 7.57 11.64
C GLU A 77 0.93 7.68 10.13
N LEU A 78 0.07 7.02 9.36
CA LEU A 78 0.18 7.02 7.90
C LEU A 78 -0.10 8.41 7.32
N LYS A 79 -1.05 9.13 7.91
CA LYS A 79 -1.37 10.48 7.46
C LYS A 79 -0.20 11.42 7.71
N GLN A 80 0.45 11.30 8.85
CA GLN A 80 1.64 12.12 9.13
C GLN A 80 2.77 11.80 8.15
N PHE A 81 2.97 10.53 7.87
CA PHE A 81 3.96 10.10 6.89
C PHE A 81 3.64 10.68 5.50
N PHE A 82 2.37 10.58 5.10
CA PHE A 82 1.91 11.11 3.83
C PHE A 82 2.18 12.61 3.73
N ASN A 83 1.82 13.36 4.76
CA ASN A 83 2.02 14.81 4.76
C ASN A 83 3.49 15.17 4.69
N ALA A 84 4.33 14.44 5.40
CA ALA A 84 5.78 14.69 5.38
C ALA A 84 6.35 14.45 3.99
N MET A 85 5.93 13.37 3.34
CA MET A 85 6.45 13.05 2.01
C MET A 85 5.94 14.00 0.94
N LYS A 86 4.70 14.47 1.06
CA LYS A 86 4.13 15.38 0.08
C LYS A 86 4.69 16.79 0.20
N LYS A 87 5.15 17.17 1.37
CA LYS A 87 5.77 18.48 1.56
C LYS A 87 7.21 18.53 1.07
N GLY A 88 7.86 17.39 1.09
CA GLY A 88 9.22 17.26 0.66
C GLY A 88 9.33 17.27 -0.83
#